data_42755d37b42d23e28b7607635e6c5a4f
#
_entry.id   42755d37b42d23e28b7607635e6c5a4f
#
_cell.length_a   1.000
_cell.length_b   1.000
_cell.length_c   1.000
_cell.angle_alpha   90.00
_cell.angle_beta   90.00
_cell.angle_gamma   90.00
#
_symmetry.space_group_name_H-M   'P 1'
#
loop_
_entity.id
_entity.type
_entity.pdbx_description
1 polymer ?
#
loop_
_entity_poly.entity_id
_entity_poly.type
_entity_poly.pdbx_seq_one_letter_code
_entity_poly.pdbx_strand_id
1 'polypeptide(L)'
;MIFVKTIVKKKRNQFMKGRIIMKKFYQGTLYDSDNAELIDDYESDYPVNDFNYFKEGLYRTSEGKFFLYGEGNAASKYAERIEGNGAWAGGYDLIPLSTEEAKKWYEENLERVYRDQDITGAYETYCELFKHKGDNEK
;
A
#
# COMPACT_ATOMS: atom_id res chain seq x y z
N MET A 1 6.04 -18.97 4.81
CA MET A 1 5.34 -18.25 3.73
C MET A 1 3.84 -18.26 3.89
N ILE A 2 3.26 -19.44 4.00
CA ILE A 2 1.80 -19.53 4.12
C ILE A 2 1.32 -18.85 5.38
N PHE A 3 2.03 -19.04 6.46
CA PHE A 3 1.66 -18.41 7.73
C PHE A 3 1.68 -16.88 7.62
N VAL A 4 2.74 -16.35 7.01
CA VAL A 4 2.86 -14.91 6.82
C VAL A 4 1.73 -14.42 5.94
N LYS A 5 1.43 -15.16 4.89
CA LYS A 5 0.37 -14.79 3.99
C LYS A 5 -0.98 -14.72 4.70
N THR A 6 -1.22 -15.66 5.61
CA THR A 6 -2.47 -15.68 6.35
C THR A 6 -2.59 -14.44 7.23
N ILE A 7 -1.50 -14.08 7.90
CA ILE A 7 -1.49 -12.89 8.75
C ILE A 7 -1.72 -11.64 7.92
N VAL A 8 -1.03 -11.55 6.78
CA VAL A 8 -1.17 -10.41 5.89
C VAL A 8 -2.61 -10.29 5.40
N LYS A 9 -3.20 -11.43 5.07
CA LYS A 9 -4.57 -11.43 4.59
C LYS A 9 -5.53 -10.91 5.65
N LYS A 10 -5.33 -11.31 6.89
CA LYS A 10 -6.16 -10.83 7.97
C LYS A 10 -6.03 -9.34 8.14
N LYS A 11 -4.81 -8.84 8.07
CA LYS A 11 -4.56 -7.41 8.19
C LYS A 11 -5.20 -6.66 7.03
N ARG A 12 -5.10 -7.22 5.83
CA ARG A 12 -5.71 -6.60 4.67
C ARG A 12 -7.21 -6.50 4.81
N ASN A 13 -7.85 -7.56 5.34
CA ASN A 13 -9.30 -7.52 5.53
C ASN A 13 -9.67 -6.41 6.49
N GLN A 14 -8.88 -6.22 7.53
CA GLN A 14 -9.10 -5.16 8.47
C GLN A 14 -8.94 -3.80 7.82
N PHE A 15 -7.86 -3.66 7.03
CA PHE A 15 -7.57 -2.44 6.31
C PHE A 15 -8.71 -2.08 5.36
N MET A 16 -9.26 -3.11 4.72
CA MET A 16 -10.30 -2.93 3.72
C MET A 16 -11.70 -3.01 4.28
N LYS A 17 -11.83 -3.11 5.58
CA LYS A 17 -13.13 -3.31 6.20
C LYS A 17 -14.10 -2.21 5.77
N GLY A 18 -15.29 -2.64 5.33
CA GLY A 18 -16.30 -1.71 4.87
C GLY A 18 -16.01 -1.10 3.52
N ARG A 19 -15.01 -1.60 2.83
CA ARG A 19 -14.61 -1.07 1.53
C ARG A 19 -15.13 -1.93 0.41
N ILE A 20 -15.38 -1.27 -0.71
CA ILE A 20 -15.62 -1.96 -1.97
C ILE A 20 -14.29 -2.50 -2.45
N ILE A 21 -14.27 -3.75 -2.92
CA ILE A 21 -13.06 -4.32 -3.49
C ILE A 21 -12.68 -3.52 -4.72
N MET A 22 -11.43 -3.07 -4.78
CA MET A 22 -10.97 -2.21 -5.85
C MET A 22 -10.26 -3.04 -6.91
N LYS A 23 -10.69 -2.86 -8.15
CA LYS A 23 -10.07 -3.50 -9.30
C LYS A 23 -9.78 -2.44 -10.33
N LYS A 24 -8.65 -2.56 -10.99
CA LYS A 24 -8.26 -1.61 -12.02
C LYS A 24 -7.49 -2.33 -13.10
N PHE A 25 -7.88 -2.13 -14.34
CA PHE A 25 -7.15 -2.66 -15.48
C PHE A 25 -6.24 -1.56 -16.02
N TYR A 26 -4.96 -1.85 -16.12
CA TYR A 26 -3.99 -0.85 -16.52
C TYR A 26 -2.83 -1.53 -17.25
N GLN A 27 -2.61 -1.11 -18.49
CA GLN A 27 -1.50 -1.59 -19.31
C GLN A 27 -1.40 -3.11 -19.33
N GLY A 28 -2.54 -3.75 -19.56
CA GLY A 28 -2.58 -5.20 -19.73
C GLY A 28 -2.65 -6.02 -18.46
N THR A 29 -2.64 -5.37 -17.30
CA THR A 29 -2.68 -6.06 -16.02
C THR A 29 -3.96 -5.71 -15.28
N LEU A 30 -4.59 -6.72 -14.69
CA LEU A 30 -5.70 -6.49 -13.79
C LEU A 30 -5.16 -6.44 -12.37
N TYR A 31 -5.32 -5.28 -11.74
CA TYR A 31 -4.93 -5.09 -10.34
C TYR A 31 -6.17 -5.27 -9.48
N ASP A 32 -6.10 -6.16 -8.51
CA ASP A 32 -7.26 -6.55 -7.71
C ASP A 32 -6.83 -6.61 -6.25
N SER A 33 -7.29 -5.66 -5.45
CA SER A 33 -6.88 -5.58 -4.06
C SER A 33 -7.30 -6.80 -3.24
N ASP A 34 -8.33 -7.52 -3.67
CA ASP A 34 -8.78 -8.68 -2.92
C ASP A 34 -7.95 -9.92 -3.21
N ASN A 35 -7.31 -9.98 -4.37
CA ASN A 35 -6.55 -11.14 -4.78
C ASN A 35 -5.04 -10.91 -4.78
N ALA A 36 -4.59 -9.82 -4.19
CA ALA A 36 -3.18 -9.50 -4.11
C ALA A 36 -2.70 -9.68 -2.69
N GLU A 37 -1.39 -9.76 -2.55
CA GLU A 37 -0.75 -9.93 -1.26
C GLU A 37 -0.39 -8.56 -0.69
N LEU A 38 -0.83 -8.26 0.52
CA LEU A 38 -0.44 -7.04 1.20
C LEU A 38 0.99 -7.20 1.72
N ILE A 39 1.89 -6.35 1.24
CA ILE A 39 3.30 -6.41 1.64
C ILE A 39 3.53 -5.63 2.92
N ASP A 40 3.04 -4.40 2.96
CA ASP A 40 3.16 -3.56 4.14
C ASP A 40 2.17 -2.43 4.01
N ASP A 41 1.92 -1.72 5.11
CA ASP A 41 0.97 -0.63 5.07
C ASP A 41 1.48 0.54 5.90
N TYR A 42 0.83 1.67 5.72
CA TYR A 42 1.14 2.89 6.44
C TYR A 42 -0.14 3.61 6.80
N GLU A 43 -0.19 4.09 8.02
CA GLU A 43 -1.29 4.93 8.47
C GLU A 43 -0.69 6.24 8.93
N SER A 44 -1.27 7.34 8.46
CA SER A 44 -0.74 8.66 8.81
C SER A 44 -0.86 8.91 10.31
N ASP A 45 -0.11 9.91 10.79
CA ASP A 45 -0.10 10.23 12.23
C ASP A 45 -1.33 11.01 12.68
N TYR A 46 -2.18 11.42 11.75
CA TYR A 46 -3.36 12.19 12.09
C TYR A 46 -4.43 11.29 12.70
N PRO A 47 -5.28 11.81 13.58
CA PRO A 47 -6.42 11.03 14.04
C PRO A 47 -7.34 10.66 12.88
N VAL A 48 -8.08 9.56 13.06
CA VAL A 48 -8.90 9.02 11.98
C VAL A 48 -9.91 10.03 11.45
N ASN A 49 -10.40 10.92 12.31
CA ASN A 49 -11.40 11.90 11.90
C ASN A 49 -10.80 13.23 11.45
N ASP A 50 -9.48 13.32 11.38
CA ASP A 50 -8.82 14.53 10.88
C ASP A 50 -8.94 14.59 9.35
N PHE A 51 -9.11 15.79 8.80
CA PHE A 51 -9.22 15.93 7.36
C PHE A 51 -7.99 15.45 6.61
N ASN A 52 -6.84 15.44 7.24
CA ASN A 52 -5.59 15.01 6.60
C ASN A 52 -5.30 13.53 6.73
N TYR A 53 -6.11 12.80 7.47
CA TYR A 53 -5.86 11.39 7.73
C TYR A 53 -5.93 10.58 6.44
N PHE A 54 -5.00 9.62 6.31
CA PHE A 54 -5.07 8.63 5.24
C PHE A 54 -4.31 7.37 5.65
N LYS A 55 -4.57 6.30 4.94
CA LYS A 55 -3.82 5.07 5.08
C LYS A 55 -3.70 4.43 3.71
N GLU A 56 -2.64 3.66 3.54
CA GLU A 56 -2.39 3.01 2.27
C GLU A 56 -1.64 1.71 2.50
N GLY A 57 -1.74 0.81 1.54
CA GLY A 57 -1.05 -0.46 1.58
C GLY A 57 -0.35 -0.73 0.28
N LEU A 58 0.83 -1.32 0.37
CA LEU A 58 1.57 -1.77 -0.80
C LEU A 58 1.24 -3.23 -1.04
N TYR A 59 0.76 -3.52 -2.23
CA TYR A 59 0.32 -4.86 -2.62
C TYR A 59 1.16 -5.38 -3.76
N ARG A 60 1.19 -6.69 -3.87
CA ARG A 60 1.84 -7.36 -5.00
C ARG A 60 0.87 -8.41 -5.56
N THR A 61 0.69 -8.38 -6.88
CA THR A 61 -0.14 -9.37 -7.56
C THR A 61 0.60 -10.70 -7.64
N SER A 62 -0.13 -11.76 -7.98
CA SER A 62 0.48 -13.07 -8.15
C SER A 62 1.51 -13.08 -9.29
N GLU A 63 1.45 -12.10 -10.18
CA GLU A 63 2.39 -11.98 -11.27
C GLU A 63 3.58 -11.09 -10.92
N GLY A 64 3.66 -10.62 -9.69
CA GLY A 64 4.78 -9.82 -9.26
C GLY A 64 4.66 -8.33 -9.53
N LYS A 65 3.48 -7.86 -9.87
CA LYS A 65 3.26 -6.44 -10.11
C LYS A 65 2.85 -5.75 -8.82
N PHE A 66 3.30 -4.52 -8.64
CA PHE A 66 3.05 -3.76 -7.42
C PHE A 66 1.99 -2.69 -7.62
N PHE A 67 1.27 -2.39 -6.57
CA PHE A 67 0.35 -1.25 -6.57
C PHE A 67 0.10 -0.79 -5.14
N LEU A 68 -0.32 0.46 -5.02
CA LEU A 68 -0.82 0.98 -3.75
C LEU A 68 -2.34 0.98 -3.79
N TYR A 69 -2.95 0.63 -2.68
CA TYR A 69 -4.36 0.91 -2.48
C TYR A 69 -4.45 1.77 -1.23
N GLY A 70 -5.12 2.90 -1.34
CA GLY A 70 -5.20 3.80 -0.22
C GLY A 70 -6.54 4.48 -0.14
N GLU A 71 -6.80 5.06 1.01
CA GLU A 71 -8.01 5.82 1.26
C GLU A 71 -7.69 6.92 2.25
N GLY A 72 -8.46 7.99 2.21
CA GLY A 72 -8.21 9.08 3.10
C GLY A 72 -9.32 10.10 3.10
N ASN A 73 -9.18 11.07 3.97
CA ASN A 73 -10.21 12.07 4.18
C ASN A 73 -10.04 13.26 3.23
N ALA A 74 -10.82 14.31 3.44
CA ALA A 74 -11.05 15.34 2.43
C ALA A 74 -9.83 16.21 2.11
N ALA A 75 -8.82 16.22 2.97
CA ALA A 75 -7.62 17.00 2.72
C ALA A 75 -6.39 16.10 2.52
N SER A 76 -6.60 14.80 2.36
CA SER A 76 -5.50 13.85 2.18
C SER A 76 -5.18 13.71 0.71
N LYS A 77 -4.11 12.96 0.44
CA LYS A 77 -3.73 12.68 -0.94
C LYS A 77 -4.75 11.82 -1.69
N TYR A 78 -5.69 11.22 -0.97
CA TYR A 78 -6.75 10.41 -1.57
C TYR A 78 -8.07 11.15 -1.65
N ALA A 79 -8.08 12.44 -1.36
CA ALA A 79 -9.30 13.24 -1.45
C ALA A 79 -9.82 13.28 -2.89
N GLU A 80 -11.13 13.38 -3.02
CA GLU A 80 -11.79 13.46 -4.32
C GLU A 80 -12.64 14.71 -4.40
N ARG A 81 -12.68 15.27 -5.59
CA ARG A 81 -13.46 16.45 -5.84
C ARG A 81 -14.91 16.07 -6.09
N ILE A 82 -15.82 16.74 -5.42
CA ILE A 82 -17.24 16.48 -5.61
C ILE A 82 -17.73 17.30 -6.81
N GLU A 83 -18.29 16.60 -7.79
CA GLU A 83 -18.80 17.25 -8.96
C GLU A 83 -19.94 18.18 -8.59
N GLY A 84 -19.97 19.33 -9.24
CA GLY A 84 -21.06 20.26 -9.13
C GLY A 84 -20.84 21.39 -8.14
N ASN A 85 -20.10 21.18 -7.04
CA ASN A 85 -19.92 22.25 -6.08
C ASN A 85 -18.45 22.52 -5.75
N GLY A 86 -17.52 21.73 -6.30
CA GLY A 86 -16.10 21.98 -6.10
C GLY A 86 -15.57 21.65 -4.71
N ALA A 87 -16.39 21.07 -3.87
CA ALA A 87 -15.93 20.66 -2.55
C ALA A 87 -15.10 19.39 -2.64
N TRP A 88 -14.34 19.12 -1.58
CA TRP A 88 -13.53 17.91 -1.50
C TRP A 88 -14.16 16.93 -0.50
N ALA A 89 -14.00 15.65 -0.78
CA ALA A 89 -14.48 14.59 0.10
C ALA A 89 -13.39 13.54 0.21
N GLY A 90 -13.55 12.64 1.18
CA GLY A 90 -12.66 11.50 1.28
C GLY A 90 -12.83 10.60 0.06
N GLY A 91 -11.78 9.83 -0.23
CA GLY A 91 -11.81 8.94 -1.37
C GLY A 91 -10.82 7.81 -1.22
N TYR A 92 -10.72 7.02 -2.27
CA TYR A 92 -9.77 5.91 -2.31
C TYR A 92 -9.31 5.73 -3.75
N ASP A 93 -8.15 5.07 -3.89
CA ASP A 93 -7.61 4.87 -5.23
C ASP A 93 -6.67 3.67 -5.20
N LEU A 94 -6.54 3.05 -6.36
CA LEU A 94 -5.58 1.99 -6.60
C LEU A 94 -4.59 2.51 -7.63
N ILE A 95 -3.31 2.54 -7.27
CA ILE A 95 -2.27 3.18 -8.06
C ILE A 95 -1.22 2.14 -8.44
N PRO A 96 -1.18 1.71 -9.70
CA PRO A 96 -0.12 0.78 -10.13
C PRO A 96 1.25 1.42 -9.98
N LEU A 97 2.22 0.63 -9.52
CA LEU A 97 3.58 1.11 -9.31
C LEU A 97 4.56 0.26 -10.10
N SER A 98 5.61 0.89 -10.57
CA SER A 98 6.75 0.15 -11.07
C SER A 98 7.49 -0.48 -9.89
N THR A 99 8.38 -1.42 -10.17
CA THR A 99 9.20 -2.02 -9.12
C THR A 99 10.01 -0.96 -8.40
N GLU A 100 10.55 0.01 -9.14
CA GLU A 100 11.34 1.08 -8.53
C GLU A 100 10.49 1.96 -7.63
N GLU A 101 9.27 2.26 -8.06
CA GLU A 101 8.37 3.05 -7.23
C GLU A 101 7.98 2.31 -5.97
N ALA A 102 7.73 1.01 -6.08
CA ALA A 102 7.40 0.19 -4.93
C ALA A 102 8.57 0.11 -3.96
N LYS A 103 9.78 -0.04 -4.50
CA LYS A 103 10.98 -0.08 -3.67
C LYS A 103 11.15 1.22 -2.90
N LYS A 104 10.95 2.33 -3.56
CA LYS A 104 11.07 3.63 -2.90
C LYS A 104 10.04 3.80 -1.81
N TRP A 105 8.80 3.39 -2.08
CA TRP A 105 7.75 3.46 -1.07
C TRP A 105 8.12 2.65 0.16
N TYR A 106 8.64 1.45 -0.08
CA TYR A 106 9.01 0.56 1.02
C TYR A 106 10.17 1.13 1.82
N GLU A 107 11.17 1.70 1.14
CA GLU A 107 12.29 2.33 1.83
C GLU A 107 11.83 3.47 2.72
N GLU A 108 10.93 4.29 2.22
CA GLU A 108 10.38 5.37 3.02
C GLU A 108 9.59 4.83 4.20
N ASN A 109 8.89 3.72 4.00
CA ASN A 109 8.11 3.13 5.06
C ASN A 109 8.99 2.55 6.15
N LEU A 110 10.13 1.97 5.78
CA LEU A 110 11.09 1.47 6.76
C LEU A 110 11.54 2.60 7.67
N GLU A 111 11.78 3.77 7.12
CA GLU A 111 12.26 4.89 7.90
C GLU A 111 11.19 5.48 8.81
N ARG A 112 9.96 5.61 8.30
CA ARG A 112 8.94 6.32 9.06
C ARG A 112 8.21 5.42 10.06
N VAL A 113 8.07 4.13 9.77
CA VAL A 113 7.30 3.23 10.63
C VAL A 113 8.19 2.54 11.65
N TYR A 114 9.37 2.13 11.23
CA TYR A 114 10.22 1.27 12.06
C TYR A 114 11.36 2.01 12.75
N ARG A 115 11.26 3.33 12.78
CA ARG A 115 12.34 4.13 13.33
C ARG A 115 12.77 3.69 14.72
N ASP A 116 11.81 3.39 15.58
CA ASP A 116 12.06 3.03 16.96
C ASP A 116 11.67 1.60 17.27
N GLN A 117 11.59 0.75 16.26
CA GLN A 117 11.17 -0.63 16.43
C GLN A 117 12.19 -1.56 15.79
N ASP A 118 12.04 -2.86 16.08
CA ASP A 118 12.91 -3.85 15.47
C ASP A 118 12.59 -3.99 14.00
N ILE A 119 13.48 -3.55 13.17
CA ILE A 119 13.30 -3.48 11.73
C ILE A 119 13.70 -4.78 11.02
N THR A 120 14.24 -5.75 11.76
CA THR A 120 14.86 -6.93 11.14
C THR A 120 13.94 -7.64 10.14
N GLY A 121 12.73 -7.97 10.57
CA GLY A 121 11.82 -8.70 9.69
C GLY A 121 11.43 -7.91 8.45
N ALA A 122 11.16 -6.63 8.64
CA ALA A 122 10.79 -5.78 7.51
C ALA A 122 11.95 -5.60 6.55
N TYR A 123 13.17 -5.52 7.07
CA TYR A 123 14.33 -5.40 6.21
C TYR A 123 14.58 -6.69 5.42
N GLU A 124 14.33 -7.83 6.03
CA GLU A 124 14.46 -9.09 5.32
C GLU A 124 13.49 -9.17 4.16
N THR A 125 12.26 -8.71 4.38
CA THR A 125 11.27 -8.65 3.31
C THR A 125 11.72 -7.72 2.21
N TYR A 126 12.28 -6.58 2.58
CA TYR A 126 12.80 -5.64 1.60
C TYR A 126 13.86 -6.30 0.73
N CYS A 127 14.76 -7.05 1.33
CA CYS A 127 15.82 -7.71 0.57
C CYS A 127 15.25 -8.77 -0.38
N GLU A 128 14.27 -9.52 0.09
CA GLU A 128 13.64 -10.53 -0.74
C GLU A 128 12.96 -9.94 -1.95
N LEU A 129 12.31 -8.80 -1.77
CA LEU A 129 11.52 -8.21 -2.84
C LEU A 129 12.36 -7.39 -3.81
N PHE A 130 13.38 -6.69 -3.30
CA PHE A 130 14.02 -5.66 -4.10
C PHE A 130 15.51 -5.81 -4.26
N LYS A 131 16.15 -6.69 -3.50
CA LYS A 131 17.59 -6.91 -3.61
C LYS A 131 17.85 -8.36 -3.98
N HIS A 132 18.17 -8.58 -5.23
CA HIS A 132 18.44 -9.92 -5.69
C HIS A 132 19.94 -10.19 -5.59
N LYS A 133 20.29 -11.48 -5.70
CA LYS A 133 21.68 -11.86 -5.64
C LYS A 133 22.51 -11.13 -6.69
N GLY A 134 21.95 -10.98 -7.89
CA GLY A 134 22.65 -10.27 -8.93
C GLY A 134 22.98 -8.85 -8.56
N ASP A 135 22.06 -8.20 -7.85
CA ASP A 135 22.29 -6.83 -7.40
C ASP A 135 23.43 -6.76 -6.40
N ASN A 136 23.51 -7.77 -5.53
CA ASN A 136 24.54 -7.78 -4.50
C ASN A 136 25.91 -8.07 -5.05
N GLU A 137 25.98 -8.67 -6.22
CA GLU A 137 27.24 -9.01 -6.82
C GLU A 137 27.88 -7.84 -7.55
N LYS A 138 27.14 -6.76 -7.68
CA LYS A 138 27.65 -5.57 -8.32
C LYS A 138 28.22 -4.59 -7.32
#